data_eac070165b3db2443b1a6083ee759499
#
_entry.id   eac070165b3db2443b1a6083ee759499
#
_cell.length_a   1.000
_cell.length_b   1.000
_cell.length_c   1.000
_cell.angle_alpha   90.00
_cell.angle_beta   90.00
_cell.angle_gamma   90.00
#
_symmetry.space_group_name_H-M   'P 1'
#
loop_
_entity.id
_entity.type
_entity.pdbx_description
1 polymer ?
#
loop_
_entity_poly.entity_id
_entity_poly.type
_entity_poly.pdbx_seq_one_letter_code
_entity_poly.pdbx_strand_id
1 'polypeptide(L)'
;MERLEETSSVQLLIREVLLAGGMIVILIFALYAHTGSMPPLVVVESSSMIHAEEGEVGSIDAGDLVLVHDTSIDSLVTFAEATDKSHRNYGYESHGMEGDVVIYKKNGEATTPIIHRAILRVIPNEVIHAVNESECSNESSYDSEWIVDGQTGACVYTWDVPGTNVSNATSITLAFDGIQSGYYDCDRMVHAGVEEYLMIYEWVPSHSGLLTLGDANQCSVDQGAAAVNGSSGLRTNDGSTLGPVRESWVVGRAGGEIPWLGSVKLMVSGTGPGLTYVPSSSLLYLFLCIGGILLMPIIVEPIVRKLFMSSPEYTQAKQEQALLIALGISEEE
;
A
#
# COMPACT_ATOMS: atom_id res chain seq x y z
N MET A 1 23.90 -39.87 -32.69
CA MET A 1 23.82 -39.69 -31.25
C MET A 1 23.77 -38.22 -30.85
N GLU A 2 24.67 -37.36 -31.33
CA GLU A 2 24.75 -35.93 -30.99
C GLU A 2 23.47 -35.11 -31.26
N ARG A 3 22.73 -35.39 -32.40
CA ARG A 3 21.47 -34.68 -32.71
C ARG A 3 20.28 -35.04 -31.79
N LEU A 4 20.27 -36.22 -31.21
CA LEU A 4 19.20 -36.65 -30.29
C LEU A 4 19.38 -36.06 -28.88
N GLU A 5 20.61 -35.88 -28.47
CA GLU A 5 20.92 -35.18 -27.20
C GLU A 5 20.64 -33.66 -27.27
N GLU A 6 20.92 -33.03 -28.41
CA GLU A 6 20.62 -31.60 -28.60
C GLU A 6 19.11 -31.32 -28.61
N THR A 7 18.33 -32.19 -29.27
CA THR A 7 16.85 -32.07 -29.27
C THR A 7 16.26 -32.31 -27.88
N SER A 8 16.84 -33.20 -27.08
CA SER A 8 16.39 -33.42 -25.70
C SER A 8 16.69 -32.23 -24.78
N SER A 9 17.84 -31.57 -24.93
CA SER A 9 18.20 -30.39 -24.14
C SER A 9 17.31 -29.19 -24.45
N VAL A 10 16.97 -28.96 -25.72
CA VAL A 10 16.03 -27.89 -26.13
C VAL A 10 14.61 -28.15 -25.62
N GLN A 11 14.13 -29.40 -25.72
CA GLN A 11 12.81 -29.76 -25.17
C GLN A 11 12.75 -29.59 -23.65
N LEU A 12 13.82 -29.92 -22.94
CA LEU A 12 13.94 -29.74 -21.51
C LEU A 12 13.92 -28.27 -21.15
N LEU A 13 14.67 -27.41 -21.85
CA LEU A 13 14.66 -25.97 -21.67
C LEU A 13 13.26 -25.36 -21.90
N ILE A 14 12.59 -25.76 -23.01
CA ILE A 14 11.22 -25.30 -23.29
C ILE A 14 10.27 -25.68 -22.16
N ARG A 15 10.35 -26.91 -21.67
CA ARG A 15 9.53 -27.38 -20.54
C ARG A 15 9.75 -26.53 -19.29
N GLU A 16 11.01 -26.26 -18.93
CA GLU A 16 11.35 -25.45 -17.77
C GLU A 16 10.83 -23.99 -17.90
N VAL A 17 10.99 -23.40 -19.09
CA VAL A 17 10.47 -22.04 -19.36
C VAL A 17 8.93 -22.01 -19.29
N LEU A 18 8.25 -23.02 -19.82
CA LEU A 18 6.78 -23.11 -19.75
C LEU A 18 6.30 -23.31 -18.31
N LEU A 19 6.98 -24.14 -17.52
CA LEU A 19 6.67 -24.35 -16.11
C LEU A 19 6.89 -23.05 -15.30
N ALA A 20 8.01 -22.37 -15.49
CA ALA A 20 8.30 -21.10 -14.83
C ALA A 20 7.27 -20.03 -15.21
N GLY A 21 6.97 -19.89 -16.50
CA GLY A 21 5.94 -18.97 -17.00
C GLY A 21 4.55 -19.29 -16.44
N GLY A 22 4.19 -20.57 -16.41
CA GLY A 22 2.92 -21.03 -15.83
C GLY A 22 2.81 -20.71 -14.34
N MET A 23 3.88 -20.91 -13.57
CA MET A 23 3.91 -20.54 -12.14
C MET A 23 3.74 -19.02 -11.92
N ILE A 24 4.39 -18.20 -12.75
CA ILE A 24 4.25 -16.73 -12.67
C ILE A 24 2.80 -16.31 -12.95
N VAL A 25 2.18 -16.87 -13.99
CA VAL A 25 0.76 -16.58 -14.32
C VAL A 25 -0.17 -16.98 -13.17
N ILE A 26 0.03 -18.17 -12.60
CA ILE A 26 -0.76 -18.64 -11.45
C ILE A 26 -0.57 -17.71 -10.26
N LEU A 27 0.66 -17.27 -9.97
CA LEU A 27 0.95 -16.35 -8.89
C LEU A 27 0.25 -15.00 -9.08
N ILE A 28 0.35 -14.41 -10.27
CA ILE A 28 -0.32 -13.13 -10.59
C ILE A 28 -1.84 -13.29 -10.46
N PHE A 29 -2.39 -14.38 -10.96
CA PHE A 29 -3.83 -14.65 -10.84
C PHE A 29 -4.27 -14.83 -9.37
N ALA A 30 -3.48 -15.56 -8.57
CA ALA A 30 -3.75 -15.73 -7.15
C ALA A 30 -3.70 -14.40 -6.38
N LEU A 31 -2.71 -13.54 -6.68
CA LEU A 31 -2.63 -12.20 -6.12
C LEU A 31 -3.85 -11.35 -6.52
N TYR A 32 -4.22 -11.35 -7.79
CA TYR A 32 -5.41 -10.65 -8.25
C TYR A 32 -6.69 -11.17 -7.58
N ALA A 33 -6.85 -12.49 -7.48
CA ALA A 33 -8.01 -13.09 -6.82
C ALA A 33 -8.09 -12.75 -5.31
N HIS A 34 -6.93 -12.52 -4.68
CA HIS A 34 -6.85 -12.14 -3.26
C HIS A 34 -7.10 -10.65 -3.04
N THR A 35 -6.59 -9.79 -3.91
CA THR A 35 -6.60 -8.33 -3.73
C THR A 35 -7.76 -7.64 -4.43
N GLY A 36 -8.31 -8.24 -5.49
CA GLY A 36 -9.30 -7.61 -6.36
C GLY A 36 -8.73 -6.50 -7.26
N SER A 37 -7.46 -6.13 -7.10
CA SER A 37 -6.82 -4.99 -7.77
C SER A 37 -5.82 -5.40 -8.84
N MET A 38 -5.68 -4.56 -9.86
CA MET A 38 -4.66 -4.72 -10.90
C MET A 38 -3.97 -3.37 -11.20
N PRO A 39 -2.68 -3.21 -10.91
CA PRO A 39 -1.74 -4.21 -10.37
C PRO A 39 -2.01 -4.56 -8.90
N PRO A 40 -1.78 -5.82 -8.49
CA PRO A 40 -2.03 -6.26 -7.11
C PRO A 40 -0.93 -5.83 -6.14
N LEU A 41 0.19 -5.31 -6.64
CA LEU A 41 1.37 -4.91 -5.88
C LEU A 41 1.90 -3.57 -6.38
N VAL A 42 2.33 -2.72 -5.45
CA VAL A 42 3.06 -1.47 -5.73
C VAL A 42 4.37 -1.44 -4.97
N VAL A 43 5.39 -0.78 -5.54
CA VAL A 43 6.68 -0.55 -4.88
C VAL A 43 6.66 0.81 -4.21
N VAL A 44 7.08 0.86 -2.97
CA VAL A 44 7.24 2.10 -2.20
C VAL A 44 8.55 2.77 -2.60
N GLU A 45 8.46 4.01 -3.11
CA GLU A 45 9.60 4.75 -3.65
C GLU A 45 10.07 5.90 -2.75
N SER A 46 9.33 6.23 -1.70
CA SER A 46 9.61 7.35 -0.79
C SER A 46 9.58 6.95 0.67
N SER A 47 10.13 7.79 1.51
CA SER A 47 10.16 7.62 2.97
C SER A 47 9.01 8.35 3.69
N SER A 48 7.94 8.73 2.99
CA SER A 48 6.85 9.52 3.57
C SER A 48 6.00 8.77 4.60
N MET A 49 6.15 7.45 4.69
CA MET A 49 5.38 6.58 5.59
C MET A 49 6.23 5.86 6.65
N ILE A 50 7.53 6.14 6.71
CA ILE A 50 8.44 5.48 7.66
C ILE A 50 8.14 5.87 9.11
N HIS A 51 8.27 4.91 10.03
CA HIS A 51 8.13 5.14 11.47
C HIS A 51 9.48 5.10 12.20
N ALA A 52 10.50 4.51 11.61
CA ALA A 52 11.86 4.43 12.14
C ALA A 52 12.89 4.67 11.04
N GLU A 53 14.05 5.30 11.37
CA GLU A 53 15.12 5.57 10.40
C GLU A 53 15.68 4.30 9.74
N GLU A 54 15.75 3.21 10.50
CA GLU A 54 16.31 1.92 10.04
C GLU A 54 15.30 1.07 9.25
N GLY A 55 14.06 1.53 9.11
CA GLY A 55 12.95 0.73 8.57
C GLY A 55 12.46 -0.32 9.58
N GLU A 56 11.19 -0.64 9.52
CA GLU A 56 10.54 -1.56 10.44
C GLU A 56 9.51 -2.43 9.71
N VAL A 57 9.54 -3.75 9.96
CA VAL A 57 8.51 -4.67 9.44
C VAL A 57 7.18 -4.36 10.12
N GLY A 58 6.15 -4.11 9.32
CA GLY A 58 4.83 -3.71 9.81
C GLY A 58 4.54 -2.21 9.62
N SER A 59 5.54 -1.40 9.22
CA SER A 59 5.39 -0.06 8.68
C SER A 59 5.68 -0.06 7.17
N ILE A 60 5.30 0.98 6.46
CA ILE A 60 5.56 1.09 5.02
C ILE A 60 6.88 1.81 4.78
N ASP A 61 7.90 1.06 4.39
CA ASP A 61 9.24 1.60 4.15
C ASP A 61 9.57 1.69 2.66
N ALA A 62 10.45 2.63 2.30
CA ALA A 62 10.96 2.68 0.93
C ALA A 62 11.68 1.37 0.58
N GLY A 63 11.32 0.79 -0.56
CA GLY A 63 11.84 -0.50 -0.99
C GLY A 63 10.92 -1.69 -0.70
N ASP A 64 9.80 -1.49 -0.03
CA ASP A 64 8.81 -2.54 0.18
C ASP A 64 7.90 -2.74 -1.04
N LEU A 65 7.34 -3.94 -1.14
CA LEU A 65 6.20 -4.23 -2.02
C LEU A 65 4.94 -4.30 -1.17
N VAL A 66 3.99 -3.43 -1.45
CA VAL A 66 2.69 -3.37 -0.76
C VAL A 66 1.60 -3.99 -1.61
N LEU A 67 0.80 -4.88 -1.00
CA LEU A 67 -0.42 -5.41 -1.61
C LEU A 67 -1.46 -4.29 -1.73
N VAL A 68 -2.13 -4.24 -2.88
CA VAL A 68 -3.17 -3.24 -3.17
C VAL A 68 -4.52 -3.94 -3.15
N HIS A 69 -5.30 -3.73 -2.09
CA HIS A 69 -6.66 -4.25 -2.03
C HIS A 69 -7.64 -3.26 -2.65
N ASP A 70 -8.48 -3.76 -3.55
CA ASP A 70 -9.62 -2.99 -4.06
C ASP A 70 -10.53 -2.55 -2.90
N THR A 71 -10.93 -1.29 -2.91
CA THR A 71 -11.69 -0.69 -1.82
C THR A 71 -12.49 0.51 -2.29
N SER A 72 -13.58 0.81 -1.60
CA SER A 72 -14.28 2.08 -1.71
C SER A 72 -13.92 3.02 -0.55
N ILE A 73 -14.03 4.32 -0.76
CA ILE A 73 -13.80 5.33 0.29
C ILE A 73 -14.68 5.05 1.52
N ASP A 74 -15.90 4.59 1.33
CA ASP A 74 -16.83 4.32 2.43
C ASP A 74 -16.44 3.11 3.29
N SER A 75 -15.63 2.22 2.76
CA SER A 75 -15.12 1.05 3.49
C SER A 75 -13.79 1.31 4.21
N LEU A 76 -13.12 2.42 3.91
CA LEU A 76 -11.88 2.82 4.60
C LEU A 76 -12.20 3.30 6.02
N VAL A 77 -11.33 2.97 6.94
CA VAL A 77 -11.34 3.49 8.30
C VAL A 77 -10.34 4.63 8.40
N THR A 78 -10.81 5.83 8.70
CA THR A 78 -9.93 6.98 8.88
C THR A 78 -9.29 7.00 10.27
N PHE A 79 -8.20 7.75 10.43
CA PHE A 79 -7.58 7.98 11.73
C PHE A 79 -8.59 8.57 12.75
N ALA A 80 -9.40 9.53 12.31
CA ALA A 80 -10.46 10.12 13.15
C ALA A 80 -11.45 9.06 13.64
N GLU A 81 -11.91 8.15 12.75
CA GLU A 81 -12.84 7.08 13.12
C GLU A 81 -12.19 6.01 14.02
N ALA A 82 -10.90 5.71 13.79
CA ALA A 82 -10.16 4.72 14.57
C ALA A 82 -9.80 5.20 15.98
N THR A 83 -9.71 6.51 16.18
CA THR A 83 -9.36 7.12 17.48
C THR A 83 -10.57 7.63 18.27
N ASP A 84 -11.75 7.68 17.68
CA ASP A 84 -12.99 8.02 18.39
C ASP A 84 -13.50 6.84 19.24
N LYS A 85 -13.47 7.00 20.55
CA LYS A 85 -13.92 5.97 21.51
C LYS A 85 -15.40 5.56 21.37
N SER A 86 -16.21 6.38 20.73
CA SER A 86 -17.61 6.11 20.47
C SER A 86 -17.84 5.41 19.13
N HIS A 87 -16.86 5.41 18.26
CA HIS A 87 -16.97 4.83 16.92
C HIS A 87 -16.75 3.31 16.93
N ARG A 88 -17.45 2.59 16.06
CA ARG A 88 -17.35 1.12 15.95
C ARG A 88 -15.95 0.61 15.59
N ASN A 89 -15.15 1.45 14.94
CA ASN A 89 -13.80 1.12 14.49
C ASN A 89 -12.71 1.57 15.49
N TYR A 90 -13.09 1.96 16.72
CA TYR A 90 -12.13 2.38 17.74
C TYR A 90 -11.03 1.34 17.97
N GLY A 91 -9.78 1.79 17.93
CA GLY A 91 -8.60 0.94 18.11
C GLY A 91 -8.21 0.13 16.87
N TYR A 92 -8.79 0.42 15.70
CA TYR A 92 -8.35 -0.19 14.44
C TYR A 92 -7.02 0.41 13.99
N GLU A 93 -6.03 -0.45 13.76
CA GLU A 93 -4.68 -0.08 13.34
C GLU A 93 -4.30 -0.76 12.02
N SER A 94 -3.53 -0.04 11.20
CA SER A 94 -2.93 -0.54 9.97
C SER A 94 -1.54 0.07 9.78
N HIS A 95 -0.56 -0.75 9.48
CA HIS A 95 0.83 -0.30 9.29
C HIS A 95 1.36 0.53 10.47
N GLY A 96 1.20 -0.01 11.68
CA GLY A 96 1.78 0.55 12.92
C GLY A 96 1.09 1.79 13.48
N MET A 97 -0.10 2.17 12.98
CA MET A 97 -0.84 3.33 13.43
C MET A 97 -2.34 3.21 13.12
N GLU A 98 -3.16 3.99 13.81
CA GLU A 98 -4.60 4.00 13.63
C GLU A 98 -5.03 4.48 12.23
N GLY A 99 -6.06 3.84 11.69
CA GLY A 99 -6.66 4.13 10.38
C GLY A 99 -5.94 3.46 9.22
N ASP A 100 -6.62 3.43 8.08
CA ASP A 100 -6.14 2.81 6.83
C ASP A 100 -5.13 3.69 6.11
N VAL A 101 -4.23 3.04 5.37
CA VAL A 101 -3.36 3.68 4.38
C VAL A 101 -3.98 3.50 3.01
N VAL A 102 -4.20 4.61 2.31
CA VAL A 102 -4.83 4.65 0.98
C VAL A 102 -3.79 4.91 -0.11
N ILE A 103 -3.97 4.24 -1.23
CA ILE A 103 -3.18 4.44 -2.46
C ILE A 103 -4.06 5.20 -3.43
N TYR A 104 -3.63 6.39 -3.84
CA TYR A 104 -4.45 7.27 -4.66
C TYR A 104 -3.65 8.08 -5.69
N LYS A 105 -4.34 8.60 -6.71
CA LYS A 105 -3.77 9.47 -7.75
C LYS A 105 -3.99 10.94 -7.39
N LYS A 106 -2.96 11.77 -7.52
CA LYS A 106 -3.04 13.22 -7.30
C LYS A 106 -4.09 13.83 -8.23
N ASN A 107 -5.18 14.33 -7.70
CA ASN A 107 -6.30 14.87 -8.49
C ASN A 107 -6.69 14.00 -9.71
N GLY A 108 -6.51 12.66 -9.61
CA GLY A 108 -6.81 11.74 -10.71
C GLY A 108 -5.75 11.67 -11.82
N GLU A 109 -4.61 12.33 -11.69
CA GLU A 109 -3.55 12.30 -12.70
C GLU A 109 -2.99 10.89 -12.94
N ALA A 110 -2.62 10.59 -14.17
CA ALA A 110 -1.98 9.33 -14.55
C ALA A 110 -0.47 9.35 -14.23
N THR A 111 -0.14 9.56 -12.95
CA THR A 111 1.23 9.61 -12.43
C THR A 111 1.43 8.51 -11.40
N THR A 112 2.65 8.42 -10.81
CA THR A 112 2.91 7.51 -9.68
C THR A 112 1.92 7.81 -8.55
N PRO A 113 1.14 6.82 -8.09
CA PRO A 113 0.21 7.00 -6.98
C PRO A 113 0.93 7.38 -5.69
N ILE A 114 0.21 8.05 -4.81
CA ILE A 114 0.62 8.38 -3.44
C ILE A 114 0.14 7.25 -2.52
N ILE A 115 0.93 6.93 -1.50
CA ILE A 115 0.61 5.97 -0.44
C ILE A 115 0.66 6.74 0.87
N HIS A 116 -0.49 7.16 1.39
CA HIS A 116 -0.58 7.96 2.62
C HIS A 116 -1.78 7.51 3.47
N ARG A 117 -1.78 7.90 4.75
CA ARG A 117 -2.82 7.57 5.72
C ARG A 117 -4.06 8.41 5.51
N ALA A 118 -5.23 7.79 5.59
CA ALA A 118 -6.53 8.47 5.60
C ALA A 118 -6.77 9.09 6.98
N ILE A 119 -6.65 10.42 7.10
CA ILE A 119 -6.79 11.13 8.37
C ILE A 119 -8.26 11.33 8.73
N LEU A 120 -9.02 11.90 7.82
CA LEU A 120 -10.46 12.11 7.99
C LEU A 120 -11.17 12.04 6.65
N ARG A 121 -12.48 11.85 6.72
CA ARG A 121 -13.39 11.89 5.56
C ARG A 121 -14.35 13.06 5.72
N VAL A 122 -14.58 13.79 4.63
CA VAL A 122 -15.58 14.85 4.60
C VAL A 122 -16.77 14.42 3.76
N ILE A 123 -17.95 14.56 4.32
CA ILE A 123 -19.22 14.18 3.72
C ILE A 123 -20.11 15.43 3.65
N PRO A 124 -20.68 15.77 2.50
CA PRO A 124 -21.62 16.89 2.42
C PRO A 124 -22.93 16.53 3.14
N ASN A 125 -23.43 17.44 3.96
CA ASN A 125 -24.68 17.26 4.69
C ASN A 125 -25.81 18.05 4.03
N GLU A 126 -25.79 19.38 4.14
CA GLU A 126 -26.84 20.25 3.60
C GLU A 126 -26.27 21.28 2.61
N VAL A 127 -27.08 21.64 1.61
CA VAL A 127 -26.81 22.78 0.75
C VAL A 127 -27.46 23.99 1.38
N ILE A 128 -26.66 24.94 1.86
CA ILE A 128 -27.16 26.16 2.50
C ILE A 128 -27.31 27.32 1.52
N HIS A 129 -26.66 27.27 0.37
CA HIS A 129 -26.82 28.21 -0.71
C HIS A 129 -26.51 27.57 -2.06
N ALA A 130 -27.40 27.78 -3.04
CA ALA A 130 -27.18 27.32 -4.41
C ALA A 130 -27.74 28.34 -5.40
N VAL A 131 -27.02 28.60 -6.46
CA VAL A 131 -27.53 29.40 -7.58
C VAL A 131 -28.43 28.57 -8.49
N ASN A 132 -28.13 27.27 -8.64
CA ASN A 132 -28.97 26.27 -9.28
C ASN A 132 -29.07 25.04 -8.41
N GLU A 133 -30.14 24.89 -7.66
CA GLU A 133 -30.35 23.74 -6.76
C GLU A 133 -30.25 22.37 -7.47
N SER A 134 -30.67 22.33 -8.74
CA SER A 134 -30.59 21.09 -9.54
C SER A 134 -29.16 20.65 -9.87
N GLU A 135 -28.21 21.56 -9.86
CA GLU A 135 -26.78 21.24 -10.11
C GLU A 135 -26.05 20.82 -8.84
N CYS A 136 -26.60 21.15 -7.68
CA CYS A 136 -26.03 20.80 -6.39
C CYS A 136 -26.41 19.41 -5.88
N SER A 137 -27.36 18.72 -6.50
CA SER A 137 -27.94 17.49 -5.99
C SER A 137 -27.19 16.22 -6.41
N ASN A 138 -26.22 16.29 -7.31
CA ASN A 138 -25.47 15.15 -7.84
C ASN A 138 -24.00 15.26 -7.52
N GLU A 139 -23.44 14.23 -6.93
CA GLU A 139 -22.01 14.11 -6.63
C GLU A 139 -21.09 14.28 -7.86
N SER A 140 -21.61 14.00 -9.06
CA SER A 140 -20.92 14.23 -10.33
C SER A 140 -20.84 15.70 -10.76
N SER A 141 -21.66 16.58 -10.21
CA SER A 141 -21.61 18.01 -10.48
C SER A 141 -20.59 18.78 -9.63
N TYR A 142 -19.94 18.08 -8.70
CA TYR A 142 -18.82 18.62 -7.90
C TYR A 142 -17.55 18.87 -8.72
N ASP A 143 -17.61 18.77 -10.02
CA ASP A 143 -16.40 18.49 -10.81
C ASP A 143 -15.63 19.70 -11.24
N SER A 144 -16.04 20.91 -11.08
CA SER A 144 -15.20 21.96 -11.63
C SER A 144 -15.31 23.39 -11.09
N GLU A 145 -16.40 23.79 -10.49
CA GLU A 145 -16.57 25.23 -10.20
C GLU A 145 -17.11 25.52 -8.80
N TRP A 146 -16.42 25.00 -7.79
CA TRP A 146 -16.67 25.36 -6.41
C TRP A 146 -16.09 26.71 -6.10
N ILE A 147 -16.91 27.72 -6.03
CA ILE A 147 -16.52 29.01 -5.49
C ILE A 147 -17.03 29.08 -4.06
N VAL A 148 -16.08 29.04 -3.14
CA VAL A 148 -16.32 28.99 -1.70
C VAL A 148 -16.87 30.30 -1.14
N ASP A 149 -16.77 31.41 -1.87
CA ASP A 149 -17.15 32.75 -1.42
C ASP A 149 -18.56 33.20 -1.87
N GLY A 150 -19.32 32.32 -2.45
CA GLY A 150 -20.73 32.58 -2.81
C GLY A 150 -20.96 33.61 -3.93
N GLN A 151 -19.93 33.94 -4.69
CA GLN A 151 -20.09 35.05 -5.67
C GLN A 151 -20.56 34.67 -7.05
N THR A 152 -20.44 33.40 -7.50
CA THR A 152 -20.94 33.04 -8.82
C THR A 152 -21.30 31.58 -8.93
N GLY A 153 -22.56 31.24 -8.83
CA GLY A 153 -23.07 29.93 -9.22
C GLY A 153 -22.66 28.76 -8.35
N ALA A 154 -22.15 29.03 -7.19
CA ALA A 154 -21.62 28.00 -6.31
C ALA A 154 -22.69 27.38 -5.40
N CYS A 155 -22.53 26.11 -5.11
CA CYS A 155 -23.23 25.45 -4.04
C CYS A 155 -22.40 25.57 -2.75
N VAL A 156 -22.97 26.10 -1.70
CA VAL A 156 -22.34 26.15 -0.37
C VAL A 156 -22.90 25.02 0.46
N TYR A 157 -22.03 24.12 0.90
CA TYR A 157 -22.40 22.97 1.70
C TYR A 157 -22.03 23.15 3.16
N THR A 158 -22.71 22.41 4.00
CA THR A 158 -22.23 22.04 5.31
C THR A 158 -21.63 20.63 5.26
N TRP A 159 -20.70 20.39 6.16
CA TRP A 159 -19.86 19.20 6.15
C TRP A 159 -19.95 18.43 7.47
N ASP A 160 -20.02 17.11 7.34
CA ASP A 160 -19.85 16.18 8.45
C ASP A 160 -18.48 15.50 8.36
N VAL A 161 -17.86 15.27 9.52
CA VAL A 161 -16.59 14.55 9.62
C VAL A 161 -16.79 13.35 10.57
N PRO A 162 -17.02 12.15 10.03
CA PRO A 162 -17.17 10.94 10.84
C PRO A 162 -15.98 10.70 11.77
N GLY A 163 -16.24 10.19 12.97
CA GLY A 163 -15.23 9.99 14.02
C GLY A 163 -14.84 11.27 14.75
N THR A 164 -15.59 12.35 14.57
CA THR A 164 -15.36 13.63 15.26
C THR A 164 -16.70 14.26 15.68
N ASN A 165 -16.62 15.36 16.43
CA ASN A 165 -17.78 16.17 16.79
C ASN A 165 -18.16 17.22 15.73
N VAL A 166 -17.50 17.24 14.57
CA VAL A 166 -17.79 18.16 13.48
C VAL A 166 -18.98 17.65 12.69
N SER A 167 -20.09 18.36 12.79
CA SER A 167 -21.31 18.08 12.05
C SER A 167 -21.98 19.38 11.61
N ASN A 168 -22.51 19.37 10.40
CA ASN A 168 -23.22 20.51 9.81
C ASN A 168 -22.41 21.82 9.82
N ALA A 169 -21.09 21.72 9.62
CA ALA A 169 -20.14 22.83 9.67
C ALA A 169 -19.88 23.43 8.28
N THR A 170 -19.84 24.74 8.15
CA THR A 170 -19.49 25.45 6.90
C THR A 170 -18.00 25.45 6.62
N SER A 171 -17.18 25.36 7.67
CA SER A 171 -15.73 25.19 7.62
C SER A 171 -15.30 24.23 8.72
N ILE A 172 -14.20 23.53 8.50
CA ILE A 172 -13.68 22.52 9.41
C ILE A 172 -12.47 23.07 10.15
N THR A 173 -12.59 23.20 11.47
CA THR A 173 -11.46 23.41 12.37
C THR A 173 -11.45 22.29 13.38
N LEU A 174 -10.39 21.51 13.37
CA LEU A 174 -10.25 20.30 14.19
C LEU A 174 -8.83 20.12 14.65
N ALA A 175 -8.65 19.92 15.95
CA ALA A 175 -7.37 19.57 16.57
C ALA A 175 -7.35 18.08 16.91
N PHE A 176 -6.29 17.39 16.50
CA PHE A 176 -6.02 16.02 16.90
C PHE A 176 -5.13 16.01 18.16
N ASP A 177 -5.61 16.66 19.21
CA ASP A 177 -4.93 16.95 20.48
C ASP A 177 -5.24 15.94 21.59
N GLY A 178 -6.00 14.90 21.30
CA GLY A 178 -6.48 13.91 22.27
C GLY A 178 -7.66 14.39 23.13
N ILE A 179 -8.14 15.61 22.93
CA ILE A 179 -9.29 16.22 23.64
C ILE A 179 -10.47 16.40 22.67
N GLN A 180 -10.25 17.06 21.54
CA GLN A 180 -11.28 17.27 20.52
C GLN A 180 -11.44 16.03 19.62
N SER A 181 -10.35 15.36 19.33
CA SER A 181 -10.28 14.14 18.54
C SER A 181 -9.16 13.25 19.08
N GLY A 182 -8.81 12.15 18.38
CA GLY A 182 -7.63 11.36 18.74
C GLY A 182 -6.34 12.17 18.72
N TYR A 183 -5.32 11.72 19.44
CA TYR A 183 -4.02 12.40 19.45
C TYR A 183 -3.15 11.95 18.27
N TYR A 184 -2.82 12.88 17.39
CA TYR A 184 -1.87 12.67 16.30
C TYR A 184 -0.55 13.39 16.63
N ASP A 185 0.47 12.63 16.98
CA ASP A 185 1.78 13.13 17.41
C ASP A 185 2.62 13.62 16.23
N CYS A 186 2.90 14.90 16.16
CA CYS A 186 3.78 15.52 15.17
C CYS A 186 5.26 15.49 15.57
N ASP A 187 5.56 15.19 16.83
CA ASP A 187 6.93 15.11 17.36
C ASP A 187 7.51 13.69 17.30
N ARG A 188 6.95 12.82 16.48
CA ARG A 188 7.49 11.48 16.28
C ARG A 188 8.96 11.53 15.86
N MET A 189 9.73 10.58 16.36
CA MET A 189 11.18 10.51 16.28
C MET A 189 11.78 10.72 14.88
N VAL A 190 11.09 10.35 13.81
CA VAL A 190 11.58 10.45 12.42
C VAL A 190 11.14 11.75 11.73
N HIS A 191 10.17 12.46 12.28
CA HIS A 191 9.58 13.63 11.63
C HIS A 191 9.07 14.66 12.63
N ALA A 192 9.95 15.13 13.49
CA ALA A 192 9.62 16.25 14.38
C ALA A 192 8.99 17.39 13.57
N GLY A 193 7.76 17.72 13.91
CA GLY A 193 6.98 18.81 13.32
C GLY A 193 7.25 20.13 14.00
N VAL A 194 6.67 21.20 13.47
CA VAL A 194 6.65 22.51 14.14
C VAL A 194 5.55 22.56 15.21
N GLU A 195 4.50 21.78 14.99
CA GLU A 195 3.33 21.69 15.87
C GLU A 195 3.41 20.37 16.68
N GLU A 196 2.94 20.40 17.92
CA GLU A 196 2.90 19.21 18.79
C GLU A 196 1.90 18.17 18.29
N TYR A 197 0.78 18.61 17.72
CA TYR A 197 -0.28 17.77 17.21
C TYR A 197 -0.84 18.28 15.88
N LEU A 198 -1.47 17.40 15.12
CA LEU A 198 -2.08 17.73 13.83
C LEU A 198 -3.28 18.65 14.03
N MET A 199 -3.30 19.74 13.26
CA MET A 199 -4.39 20.71 13.26
C MET A 199 -4.90 20.98 11.84
N ILE A 200 -6.21 20.90 11.67
CA ILE A 200 -6.94 21.36 10.47
C ILE A 200 -7.55 22.71 10.82
N TYR A 201 -7.33 23.69 9.96
CA TYR A 201 -7.72 25.06 10.29
C TYR A 201 -8.57 25.72 9.20
N GLU A 202 -9.78 26.16 9.57
CA GLU A 202 -10.74 26.87 8.70
C GLU A 202 -10.86 26.28 7.28
N TRP A 203 -10.74 24.95 7.19
CA TRP A 203 -10.76 24.30 5.90
C TRP A 203 -12.19 24.16 5.38
N VAL A 204 -12.38 24.64 4.15
CA VAL A 204 -13.60 24.43 3.38
C VAL A 204 -13.30 23.43 2.28
N PRO A 205 -13.78 22.19 2.37
CA PRO A 205 -13.57 21.18 1.34
C PRO A 205 -14.19 21.61 0.02
N SER A 206 -13.48 21.40 -1.08
CA SER A 206 -14.01 21.68 -2.42
C SER A 206 -15.04 20.63 -2.89
N HIS A 207 -15.01 19.45 -2.29
CA HIS A 207 -15.92 18.31 -2.56
C HIS A 207 -15.74 17.25 -1.47
N SER A 208 -16.59 16.22 -1.47
CA SER A 208 -16.45 15.04 -0.60
C SER A 208 -15.15 14.28 -0.90
N GLY A 209 -14.60 13.62 0.11
CA GLY A 209 -13.39 12.82 -0.05
C GLY A 209 -12.57 12.70 1.22
N LEU A 210 -11.34 12.21 1.08
CA LEU A 210 -10.40 12.02 2.19
C LEU A 210 -9.38 13.15 2.25
N LEU A 211 -9.06 13.54 3.48
CA LEU A 211 -7.84 14.26 3.81
C LEU A 211 -6.78 13.22 4.18
N THR A 212 -5.60 13.33 3.58
CA THR A 212 -4.52 12.36 3.72
C THR A 212 -3.23 12.98 4.21
N LEU A 213 -2.38 12.16 4.83
CA LEU A 213 -1.09 12.57 5.38
C LEU A 213 -0.12 11.40 5.32
N GLY A 214 1.11 11.65 4.88
CA GLY A 214 2.21 10.71 5.06
C GLY A 214 2.70 10.73 6.49
N ASP A 215 2.80 9.57 7.13
CA ASP A 215 3.14 9.45 8.56
C ASP A 215 4.46 10.14 8.93
N ALA A 216 5.39 10.26 7.95
CA ALA A 216 6.67 10.96 8.09
C ALA A 216 6.69 12.40 7.50
N ASN A 217 5.55 13.01 7.23
CA ASN A 217 5.46 14.32 6.58
C ASN A 217 5.32 15.50 7.55
N GLN A 218 5.80 15.37 8.79
CA GLN A 218 5.84 16.49 9.78
C GLN A 218 4.48 17.15 9.95
N CYS A 219 3.40 16.38 10.05
CA CYS A 219 2.01 16.86 10.08
C CYS A 219 1.60 17.78 8.92
N SER A 220 2.33 17.74 7.80
CA SER A 220 1.94 18.45 6.60
C SER A 220 0.94 17.60 5.79
N VAL A 221 -0.33 17.93 5.90
CA VAL A 221 -1.40 17.26 5.14
C VAL A 221 -1.21 17.45 3.64
N ASP A 222 -1.61 16.45 2.85
CA ASP A 222 -1.47 16.50 1.39
C ASP A 222 -2.30 17.60 0.75
N GLN A 223 -3.49 17.83 1.29
CA GLN A 223 -4.40 18.90 0.92
C GLN A 223 -4.00 20.20 1.66
N GLY A 224 -3.01 20.89 1.14
CA GLY A 224 -2.41 22.06 1.79
C GLY A 224 -3.38 23.18 2.20
N ALA A 225 -4.53 23.27 1.57
CA ALA A 225 -5.59 24.23 1.96
C ALA A 225 -6.14 23.95 3.38
N ALA A 226 -5.97 22.73 3.90
CA ALA A 226 -6.41 22.33 5.24
C ALA A 226 -5.35 22.58 6.33
N ALA A 227 -4.12 22.94 5.95
CA ALA A 227 -3.04 23.20 6.88
C ALA A 227 -3.14 24.62 7.48
N VAL A 228 -2.68 24.77 8.71
CA VAL A 228 -2.68 26.05 9.44
C VAL A 228 -2.05 27.20 8.64
N ASN A 229 -1.00 26.93 7.88
CA ASN A 229 -0.30 27.94 7.08
C ASN A 229 -0.70 27.98 5.60
N GLY A 230 -1.65 27.14 5.15
CA GLY A 230 -2.22 27.14 3.79
C GLY A 230 -1.24 26.91 2.62
N SER A 231 0.06 26.95 2.87
CA SER A 231 1.12 26.87 1.84
C SER A 231 1.81 25.51 1.74
N SER A 232 1.57 24.64 2.70
CA SER A 232 2.08 23.26 2.71
C SER A 232 1.22 22.33 1.87
N GLY A 233 1.64 21.10 1.70
CA GLY A 233 0.91 20.06 0.99
C GLY A 233 1.50 19.70 -0.35
N LEU A 234 0.97 18.64 -0.90
CA LEU A 234 1.41 18.13 -2.19
C LEU A 234 0.81 18.98 -3.34
N ARG A 235 1.49 18.91 -4.47
CA ARG A 235 1.03 19.55 -5.70
C ARG A 235 1.02 18.54 -6.84
N THR A 236 0.12 18.80 -7.78
CA THR A 236 0.05 18.13 -9.08
C THR A 236 1.23 18.54 -9.96
N ASN A 237 1.41 17.90 -11.10
CA ASN A 237 2.50 18.21 -12.03
C ASN A 237 2.37 19.61 -12.64
N ASP A 238 1.16 20.14 -12.77
CA ASP A 238 0.89 21.49 -13.24
C ASP A 238 1.00 22.56 -12.12
N GLY A 239 1.30 22.14 -10.89
CA GLY A 239 1.48 23.00 -9.72
C GLY A 239 0.19 23.31 -8.96
N SER A 240 -0.95 22.74 -9.34
CA SER A 240 -2.22 22.92 -8.65
C SER A 240 -2.20 22.25 -7.26
N THR A 241 -3.00 22.78 -6.33
CA THR A 241 -3.20 22.18 -5.00
C THR A 241 -4.04 20.91 -5.09
N LEU A 242 -3.81 19.96 -4.17
CA LEU A 242 -4.65 18.77 -4.08
C LEU A 242 -5.98 19.11 -3.41
N GLY A 243 -7.08 18.63 -4.03
CA GLY A 243 -8.37 18.52 -3.37
C GLY A 243 -8.47 17.27 -2.49
N PRO A 244 -9.57 17.11 -1.73
CA PRO A 244 -9.87 15.87 -1.02
C PRO A 244 -9.83 14.67 -1.98
N VAL A 245 -9.31 13.52 -1.53
CA VAL A 245 -9.19 12.34 -2.40
C VAL A 245 -10.58 11.79 -2.70
N ARG A 246 -10.98 11.82 -3.98
CA ARG A 246 -12.26 11.28 -4.46
C ARG A 246 -12.19 9.77 -4.65
N GLU A 247 -13.34 9.12 -4.64
CA GLU A 247 -13.49 7.68 -4.96
C GLU A 247 -12.76 7.30 -6.26
N SER A 248 -12.98 8.08 -7.33
CA SER A 248 -12.38 7.80 -8.64
C SER A 248 -10.85 7.94 -8.70
N TRP A 249 -10.23 8.54 -7.69
CA TRP A 249 -8.79 8.68 -7.58
C TRP A 249 -8.15 7.58 -6.75
N VAL A 250 -8.93 6.84 -5.98
CA VAL A 250 -8.46 5.72 -5.17
C VAL A 250 -8.03 4.58 -6.10
N VAL A 251 -6.83 4.09 -5.88
CA VAL A 251 -6.29 2.88 -6.52
C VAL A 251 -6.59 1.66 -5.68
N GLY A 252 -6.57 1.84 -4.35
CA GLY A 252 -6.88 0.80 -3.38
C GLY A 252 -6.39 1.16 -1.99
N ARG A 253 -6.59 0.23 -1.06
CA ARG A 253 -6.07 0.27 0.30
C ARG A 253 -4.75 -0.50 0.36
N ALA A 254 -3.76 0.01 1.08
CA ALA A 254 -2.56 -0.74 1.40
C ALA A 254 -2.91 -1.95 2.27
N GLY A 255 -2.55 -3.12 1.80
CA GLY A 255 -2.65 -4.39 2.53
C GLY A 255 -1.32 -4.79 3.14
N GLY A 256 -1.08 -6.10 3.28
CA GLY A 256 0.20 -6.58 3.78
C GLY A 256 1.37 -6.17 2.89
N GLU A 257 2.54 -6.09 3.48
CA GLU A 257 3.79 -5.77 2.79
C GLU A 257 4.64 -7.02 2.58
N ILE A 258 5.45 -7.00 1.54
CA ILE A 258 6.59 -7.92 1.37
C ILE A 258 7.84 -7.06 1.55
N PRO A 259 8.48 -7.14 2.72
CA PRO A 259 9.57 -6.25 3.07
C PRO A 259 10.74 -6.37 2.07
N TRP A 260 11.37 -5.26 1.78
CA TRP A 260 12.62 -5.09 1.02
C TRP A 260 12.58 -5.53 -0.44
N LEU A 261 11.62 -6.35 -0.86
CA LEU A 261 11.62 -6.98 -2.19
C LEU A 261 11.44 -5.95 -3.33
N GLY A 262 10.75 -4.86 -3.08
CA GLY A 262 10.60 -3.74 -4.00
C GLY A 262 11.92 -3.04 -4.33
N SER A 263 12.91 -3.12 -3.42
CA SER A 263 14.25 -2.56 -3.65
C SER A 263 14.93 -3.16 -4.89
N VAL A 264 14.60 -4.39 -5.27
CA VAL A 264 15.10 -5.02 -6.51
C VAL A 264 14.67 -4.22 -7.73
N LYS A 265 13.39 -3.80 -7.78
CA LYS A 265 12.89 -2.92 -8.86
C LYS A 265 13.63 -1.59 -8.85
N LEU A 266 13.82 -0.98 -7.68
CA LEU A 266 14.49 0.33 -7.55
C LEU A 266 15.96 0.28 -7.99
N MET A 267 16.65 -0.85 -7.77
CA MET A 267 18.01 -1.08 -8.26
C MET A 267 18.10 -1.12 -9.79
N VAL A 268 17.10 -1.72 -10.44
CA VAL A 268 17.17 -2.05 -11.88
C VAL A 268 16.50 -0.99 -12.74
N SER A 269 15.47 -0.29 -12.22
CA SER A 269 14.63 0.58 -13.04
C SER A 269 15.36 1.81 -13.61
N GLY A 270 16.41 2.29 -12.96
CA GLY A 270 17.17 3.49 -13.39
C GLY A 270 16.33 4.78 -13.46
N THR A 271 15.05 4.72 -13.09
CA THR A 271 14.09 5.84 -13.07
C THR A 271 13.57 6.03 -11.64
N GLY A 272 13.24 7.27 -11.28
CA GLY A 272 12.80 7.60 -9.94
C GLY A 272 13.95 7.81 -8.95
N PRO A 273 13.71 7.82 -7.63
CA PRO A 273 14.70 8.11 -6.60
C PRO A 273 15.76 7.00 -6.41
N GLY A 274 15.59 5.85 -7.08
CA GLY A 274 16.48 4.70 -6.92
C GLY A 274 16.46 4.19 -5.47
N LEU A 275 17.66 3.95 -4.91
CA LEU A 275 17.82 3.48 -3.53
C LEU A 275 17.98 4.61 -2.50
N THR A 276 17.79 5.86 -2.88
CA THR A 276 18.12 7.02 -2.02
C THR A 276 17.35 7.00 -0.68
N TYR A 277 16.12 6.54 -0.70
CA TYR A 277 15.26 6.51 0.48
C TYR A 277 15.18 5.13 1.14
N VAL A 278 15.81 4.10 0.55
CA VAL A 278 15.76 2.74 1.10
C VAL A 278 16.70 2.65 2.30
N PRO A 279 16.23 2.23 3.48
CA PRO A 279 17.06 2.03 4.64
C PRO A 279 18.20 1.04 4.37
N SER A 280 19.37 1.28 4.95
CA SER A 280 20.53 0.41 4.77
C SER A 280 20.34 -0.98 5.34
N SER A 281 19.60 -1.09 6.44
CA SER A 281 19.16 -2.34 7.06
C SER A 281 18.26 -3.16 6.12
N SER A 282 17.33 -2.52 5.40
CA SER A 282 16.46 -3.16 4.41
C SER A 282 17.26 -3.80 3.28
N LEU A 283 18.31 -3.12 2.79
CA LEU A 283 19.21 -3.68 1.78
C LEU A 283 20.01 -4.86 2.34
N LEU A 284 20.51 -4.76 3.57
CA LEU A 284 21.23 -5.85 4.22
C LEU A 284 20.33 -7.10 4.35
N TYR A 285 19.11 -6.94 4.82
CA TYR A 285 18.15 -8.05 4.98
C TYR A 285 17.75 -8.65 3.64
N LEU A 286 17.57 -7.83 2.60
CA LEU A 286 17.34 -8.31 1.23
C LEU A 286 18.48 -9.21 0.76
N PHE A 287 19.75 -8.76 0.91
CA PHE A 287 20.90 -9.57 0.52
C PHE A 287 21.04 -10.84 1.34
N LEU A 288 20.74 -10.81 2.63
CA LEU A 288 20.72 -12.01 3.49
C LEU A 288 19.63 -12.99 3.04
N CYS A 289 18.42 -12.50 2.69
CA CYS A 289 17.35 -13.33 2.17
C CYS A 289 17.72 -13.98 0.82
N ILE A 290 18.25 -13.20 -0.12
CA ILE A 290 18.71 -13.74 -1.41
C ILE A 290 19.80 -14.79 -1.21
N GLY A 291 20.81 -14.49 -0.37
CA GLY A 291 21.88 -15.42 -0.03
C GLY A 291 21.33 -16.70 0.62
N GLY A 292 20.39 -16.58 1.54
CA GLY A 292 19.72 -17.71 2.18
C GLY A 292 18.98 -18.59 1.17
N ILE A 293 18.23 -18.01 0.25
CA ILE A 293 17.52 -18.74 -0.80
C ILE A 293 18.50 -19.47 -1.73
N LEU A 294 19.60 -18.83 -2.12
CA LEU A 294 20.61 -19.44 -2.99
C LEU A 294 21.37 -20.58 -2.29
N LEU A 295 21.59 -20.49 -0.98
CA LEU A 295 22.26 -21.52 -0.18
C LEU A 295 21.32 -22.64 0.26
N MET A 296 20.01 -22.41 0.27
CA MET A 296 19.01 -23.36 0.74
C MET A 296 19.12 -24.75 0.08
N PRO A 297 19.28 -24.89 -1.26
CA PRO A 297 19.43 -26.18 -1.91
C PRO A 297 20.65 -26.95 -1.38
N ILE A 298 21.77 -26.28 -1.16
CA ILE A 298 23.01 -26.89 -0.68
C ILE A 298 22.82 -27.49 0.72
N ILE A 299 22.00 -26.87 1.57
CA ILE A 299 21.75 -27.32 2.94
C ILE A 299 20.63 -28.36 2.99
N VAL A 300 19.55 -28.12 2.23
CA VAL A 300 18.33 -28.93 2.29
C VAL A 300 18.48 -30.24 1.54
N GLU A 301 19.16 -30.26 0.37
CA GLU A 301 19.32 -31.45 -0.45
C GLU A 301 19.94 -32.62 0.32
N PRO A 302 21.08 -32.48 1.03
CA PRO A 302 21.66 -33.60 1.78
C PRO A 302 20.77 -34.08 2.94
N ILE A 303 20.00 -33.17 3.55
CA ILE A 303 19.08 -33.49 4.63
C ILE A 303 17.91 -34.32 4.08
N VAL A 304 17.26 -33.82 3.02
CA VAL A 304 16.15 -34.49 2.36
C VAL A 304 16.59 -35.85 1.82
N ARG A 305 17.76 -35.91 1.16
CA ARG A 305 18.33 -37.14 0.65
C ARG A 305 18.56 -38.16 1.79
N LYS A 306 19.10 -37.74 2.91
CA LYS A 306 19.31 -38.62 4.09
C LYS A 306 17.98 -39.11 4.65
N LEU A 307 16.95 -38.25 4.75
CA LEU A 307 15.62 -38.64 5.21
C LEU A 307 14.97 -39.65 4.27
N PHE A 308 15.03 -39.44 2.95
CA PHE A 308 14.50 -40.37 1.96
C PHE A 308 15.23 -41.69 2.00
N MET A 309 16.56 -41.70 2.08
CA MET A 309 17.37 -42.93 2.14
C MET A 309 17.18 -43.69 3.44
N SER A 310 16.71 -43.07 4.51
CA SER A 310 16.40 -43.71 5.79
C SER A 310 14.94 -44.13 5.92
N SER A 311 14.10 -43.86 4.92
CA SER A 311 12.69 -44.28 4.95
C SER A 311 12.59 -45.82 4.89
N PRO A 312 11.62 -46.41 5.63
CA PRO A 312 11.39 -47.86 5.61
C PRO A 312 11.12 -48.41 4.20
N GLU A 313 10.37 -47.64 3.41
CA GLU A 313 9.99 -47.97 2.03
C GLU A 313 11.20 -48.03 1.10
N TYR A 314 12.11 -47.06 1.19
CA TYR A 314 13.35 -47.04 0.41
C TYR A 314 14.27 -48.21 0.81
N THR A 315 14.36 -48.51 2.11
CA THR A 315 15.17 -49.59 2.62
C THR A 315 14.64 -50.94 2.17
N GLN A 316 13.32 -51.14 2.17
CA GLN A 316 12.65 -52.33 1.65
C GLN A 316 12.85 -52.49 0.13
N ALA A 317 12.62 -51.41 -0.65
CA ALA A 317 12.83 -51.45 -2.08
C ALA A 317 14.28 -51.79 -2.47
N LYS A 318 15.25 -51.27 -1.72
CA LYS A 318 16.67 -51.59 -1.91
C LYS A 318 17.02 -53.02 -1.54
N GLN A 319 16.39 -53.58 -0.51
CA GLN A 319 16.55 -54.99 -0.14
C GLN A 319 15.93 -55.90 -1.21
N GLU A 320 14.75 -55.58 -1.72
CA GLU A 320 14.06 -56.28 -2.78
C GLU A 320 14.87 -56.28 -4.07
N GLN A 321 15.41 -55.16 -4.46
CA GLN A 321 16.28 -55.00 -5.62
C GLN A 321 17.59 -55.81 -5.47
N ALA A 322 18.18 -55.76 -4.29
CA ALA A 322 19.38 -56.60 -3.98
C ALA A 322 19.07 -58.10 -4.05
N LEU A 323 17.89 -58.53 -3.64
CA LEU A 323 17.43 -59.94 -3.73
C LEU A 323 17.21 -60.36 -5.18
N LEU A 324 16.59 -59.53 -6.03
CA LEU A 324 16.40 -59.79 -7.44
C LEU A 324 17.73 -59.93 -8.18
N ILE A 325 18.69 -59.06 -7.90
CA ILE A 325 20.05 -59.17 -8.46
C ILE A 325 20.73 -60.47 -8.01
N ALA A 326 20.59 -60.86 -6.75
CA ALA A 326 21.18 -62.08 -6.21
C ALA A 326 20.54 -63.37 -6.84
N LEU A 327 19.30 -63.29 -7.24
CA LEU A 327 18.56 -64.38 -7.92
C LEU A 327 18.81 -64.39 -9.43
N GLY A 328 19.62 -63.48 -9.99
CA GLY A 328 19.92 -63.44 -11.44
C GLY A 328 18.76 -62.96 -12.30
N ILE A 329 17.74 -62.35 -11.70
CA ILE A 329 16.63 -61.74 -12.39
C ILE A 329 17.00 -60.24 -12.62
N SER A 330 17.77 -59.96 -13.70
CA SER A 330 17.96 -58.58 -14.16
C SER A 330 16.75 -58.20 -14.99
N GLU A 331 15.99 -57.16 -14.63
CA GLU A 331 15.15 -56.48 -15.55
C GLU A 331 16.08 -55.77 -16.59
N GLU A 332 16.15 -56.36 -17.78
CA GLU A 332 16.59 -55.64 -18.97
C GLU A 332 15.47 -54.65 -19.37
N GLU A 333 15.70 -53.33 -19.06
CA GLU A 333 15.18 -52.25 -19.92
C GLU A 333 16.03 -50.99 -19.70
#